data_202c6a755eca29f05af63f68f23c89af
#
_entry.id   202c6a755eca29f05af63f68f23c89af
#
_cell.length_a   1.000
_cell.length_b   1.000
_cell.length_c   1.000
_cell.angle_alpha   90.00
_cell.angle_beta   90.00
_cell.angle_gamma   90.00
#
_symmetry.space_group_name_H-M   'P 1'
#
loop_
_entity.id
_entity.type
_entity.pdbx_description
1 polymer ?
#
loop_
_entity_poly.entity_id
_entity_poly.type
_entity_poly.pdbx_seq_one_letter_code
_entity_poly.pdbx_strand_id
1 'polypeptide(L)'
;MEAPSVPETQPPQGSRKKRDKTAIRPMPHLRRRLILILVSALGIACFITSVSTYATLQNSLRAQIGSTLKETANRAANPNNSPSGHGFECLDKSNPKNPLYTPGQGAGTINLCVDRQGEYKFSGYLSADGSIKELSDKDRATLNALRGTANQDSQLTEVDLDVGKYMVKVSSPGPSSDALITGVPLGAMYQTLTMLSITMGIGSVAVMIGTGFLGSFVIRRTMKP
;
A
#
# COMPACT_ATOMS: atom_id res chain seq x y z
N MET A 1 -36.37 -85.08 -69.78
CA MET A 1 -35.07 -84.44 -69.60
C MET A 1 -35.25 -83.27 -68.66
N GLU A 2 -34.90 -83.55 -67.42
CA GLU A 2 -35.06 -82.73 -66.32
C GLU A 2 -33.84 -81.82 -66.19
N ALA A 3 -34.06 -80.48 -66.06
CA ALA A 3 -32.96 -79.54 -65.78
C ALA A 3 -32.87 -79.31 -64.29
N PRO A 4 -31.68 -79.25 -63.68
CA PRO A 4 -31.46 -79.16 -62.24
C PRO A 4 -31.68 -77.69 -61.79
N SER A 5 -32.40 -77.52 -60.65
CA SER A 5 -32.64 -76.35 -59.95
C SER A 5 -31.36 -75.77 -59.28
N VAL A 6 -31.08 -74.50 -59.51
CA VAL A 6 -30.00 -73.77 -58.87
C VAL A 6 -30.41 -73.31 -57.45
N PRO A 7 -29.61 -73.49 -56.41
CA PRO A 7 -29.92 -72.98 -55.07
C PRO A 7 -29.66 -71.51 -54.96
N GLU A 8 -30.66 -70.82 -54.47
CA GLU A 8 -30.71 -69.40 -54.20
C GLU A 8 -29.77 -69.07 -52.97
N THR A 9 -28.72 -68.27 -53.22
CA THR A 9 -27.75 -67.85 -52.21
C THR A 9 -28.33 -66.67 -51.45
N GLN A 10 -28.69 -66.85 -50.16
CA GLN A 10 -29.08 -65.77 -49.25
C GLN A 10 -27.89 -64.86 -48.97
N PRO A 11 -28.11 -63.51 -48.95
CA PRO A 11 -27.05 -62.55 -48.58
C PRO A 11 -26.82 -62.56 -47.10
N PRO A 12 -25.58 -62.31 -46.66
CA PRO A 12 -25.22 -62.36 -45.22
C PRO A 12 -25.85 -61.21 -44.45
N GLN A 13 -26.56 -61.57 -43.37
CA GLN A 13 -27.09 -60.62 -42.39
C GLN A 13 -25.96 -59.83 -41.75
N GLY A 14 -25.86 -58.55 -42.11
CA GLY A 14 -24.94 -57.60 -41.50
C GLY A 14 -25.20 -57.47 -40.00
N SER A 15 -24.28 -57.96 -39.24
CA SER A 15 -24.22 -57.74 -37.77
C SER A 15 -24.19 -56.22 -37.52
N ARG A 16 -25.32 -55.65 -37.12
CA ARG A 16 -25.41 -54.28 -36.54
C ARG A 16 -24.66 -54.28 -35.20
N LYS A 17 -23.39 -53.91 -35.28
CA LYS A 17 -22.56 -53.55 -34.12
C LYS A 17 -23.28 -52.41 -33.39
N LYS A 18 -24.01 -52.75 -32.29
CA LYS A 18 -24.50 -51.78 -31.31
C LYS A 18 -23.31 -50.91 -30.89
N ARG A 19 -23.22 -49.71 -31.39
CA ARG A 19 -22.35 -48.66 -30.82
C ARG A 19 -22.92 -48.41 -29.42
N ASP A 20 -22.27 -49.00 -28.42
CA ASP A 20 -22.42 -48.61 -27.04
C ASP A 20 -22.04 -47.13 -26.94
N LYS A 21 -23.07 -46.27 -27.04
CA LYS A 21 -22.96 -44.92 -26.58
C LYS A 21 -22.93 -44.95 -25.05
N THR A 22 -21.75 -45.23 -24.49
CA THR A 22 -21.43 -44.86 -23.13
C THR A 22 -21.51 -43.35 -23.04
N ALA A 23 -22.73 -42.84 -22.98
CA ALA A 23 -23.01 -41.47 -22.59
C ALA A 23 -22.56 -41.34 -21.15
N ILE A 24 -21.31 -40.90 -20.96
CA ILE A 24 -20.78 -40.40 -19.68
C ILE A 24 -21.76 -39.31 -19.26
N ARG A 25 -22.75 -39.66 -18.44
CA ARG A 25 -23.64 -38.68 -17.81
C ARG A 25 -22.76 -37.83 -16.91
N PRO A 26 -22.52 -36.54 -17.22
CA PRO A 26 -21.72 -35.71 -16.38
C PRO A 26 -22.49 -35.51 -15.06
N MET A 27 -21.97 -36.10 -13.99
CA MET A 27 -22.53 -35.99 -12.65
C MET A 27 -22.55 -34.49 -12.25
N PRO A 28 -23.70 -33.93 -11.91
CA PRO A 28 -23.82 -32.48 -11.59
C PRO A 28 -22.92 -32.07 -10.42
N HIS A 29 -22.58 -33.00 -9.54
CA HIS A 29 -21.67 -32.79 -8.43
C HIS A 29 -20.21 -32.52 -8.86
N LEU A 30 -19.74 -33.19 -9.92
CA LEU A 30 -18.37 -33.02 -10.43
C LEU A 30 -18.17 -31.60 -10.99
N ARG A 31 -19.16 -31.08 -11.72
CA ARG A 31 -19.12 -29.74 -12.30
C ARG A 31 -19.12 -28.66 -11.23
N ARG A 32 -19.97 -28.80 -10.20
CA ARG A 32 -20.03 -27.85 -9.11
C ARG A 32 -18.70 -27.78 -8.34
N ARG A 33 -18.06 -28.93 -8.11
CA ARG A 33 -16.73 -29.01 -7.49
C ARG A 33 -15.68 -28.34 -8.36
N LEU A 34 -15.69 -28.54 -9.67
CA LEU A 34 -14.72 -27.95 -10.58
C LEU A 34 -14.82 -26.42 -10.65
N ILE A 35 -16.06 -25.90 -10.69
CA ILE A 35 -16.30 -24.43 -10.62
C ILE A 35 -15.83 -23.86 -9.28
N LEU A 36 -16.14 -24.56 -8.16
CA LEU A 36 -15.70 -24.10 -6.85
C LEU A 36 -14.17 -24.06 -6.74
N ILE A 37 -13.48 -25.08 -7.26
CA ILE A 37 -12.01 -25.11 -7.28
C ILE A 37 -11.47 -23.96 -8.14
N LEU A 38 -12.04 -23.71 -9.32
CA LEU A 38 -11.59 -22.64 -10.22
C LEU A 38 -11.80 -21.27 -9.58
N VAL A 39 -12.99 -21.02 -9.00
CA VAL A 39 -13.29 -19.74 -8.33
C VAL A 39 -12.43 -19.54 -7.09
N SER A 40 -12.19 -20.61 -6.31
CA SER A 40 -11.31 -20.51 -5.14
C SER A 40 -9.86 -20.26 -5.53
N ALA A 41 -9.35 -20.91 -6.58
CA ALA A 41 -8.01 -20.68 -7.09
C ALA A 41 -7.83 -19.23 -7.59
N LEU A 42 -8.81 -18.70 -8.32
CA LEU A 42 -8.83 -17.32 -8.77
C LEU A 42 -8.86 -16.35 -7.58
N GLY A 43 -9.71 -16.65 -6.56
CA GLY A 43 -9.79 -15.84 -5.35
C GLY A 43 -8.47 -15.80 -4.58
N ILE A 44 -7.79 -16.93 -4.44
CA ILE A 44 -6.46 -17.00 -3.82
C ILE A 44 -5.44 -16.20 -4.61
N ALA A 45 -5.41 -16.33 -5.93
CA ALA A 45 -4.51 -15.57 -6.78
C ALA A 45 -4.73 -14.05 -6.64
N CYS A 46 -5.98 -13.58 -6.68
CA CYS A 46 -6.33 -12.18 -6.45
C CYS A 46 -5.92 -11.68 -5.05
N PHE A 47 -6.09 -12.53 -4.03
CA PHE A 47 -5.69 -12.18 -2.67
C PHE A 47 -4.18 -12.02 -2.55
N ILE A 48 -3.40 -12.96 -3.07
CA ILE A 48 -1.92 -12.92 -3.05
C ILE A 48 -1.42 -11.66 -3.77
N THR A 49 -1.95 -11.38 -4.97
CA THR A 49 -1.55 -10.18 -5.73
C THR A 49 -1.92 -8.89 -5.01
N SER A 50 -3.09 -8.82 -4.38
CA SER A 50 -3.52 -7.64 -3.61
C SER A 50 -2.61 -7.38 -2.40
N VAL A 51 -2.29 -8.42 -1.62
CA VAL A 51 -1.40 -8.31 -0.46
C VAL A 51 0.01 -7.90 -0.88
N SER A 52 0.54 -8.52 -1.95
CA SER A 52 1.87 -8.20 -2.48
C SER A 52 1.94 -6.74 -2.96
N THR A 53 0.95 -6.29 -3.70
CA THR A 53 0.88 -4.90 -4.19
C THR A 53 0.79 -3.90 -3.03
N TYR A 54 -0.05 -4.19 -2.04
CA TYR A 54 -0.18 -3.34 -0.85
C TYR A 54 1.15 -3.22 -0.09
N ALA A 55 1.82 -4.33 0.18
CA ALA A 55 3.09 -4.35 0.89
C ALA A 55 4.19 -3.59 0.12
N THR A 56 4.28 -3.80 -1.19
CA THR A 56 5.26 -3.11 -2.05
C THR A 56 5.01 -1.60 -2.06
N LEU A 57 3.75 -1.18 -2.21
CA LEU A 57 3.41 0.23 -2.22
C LEU A 57 3.66 0.90 -0.88
N GLN A 58 3.29 0.25 0.23
CA GLN A 58 3.57 0.76 1.58
C GLN A 58 5.06 0.98 1.81
N ASN A 59 5.90 0.03 1.42
CA ASN A 59 7.35 0.16 1.54
C ASN A 59 7.91 1.27 0.64
N SER A 60 7.43 1.39 -0.59
CA SER A 60 7.82 2.44 -1.52
C SER A 60 7.45 3.83 -1.02
N LEU A 61 6.22 4.00 -0.53
CA LEU A 61 5.76 5.28 0.03
C LEU A 61 6.53 5.66 1.31
N ARG A 62 6.81 4.70 2.18
CA ARG A 62 7.63 4.94 3.37
C ARG A 62 9.05 5.37 3.00
N ALA A 63 9.66 4.73 2.01
CA ALA A 63 10.98 5.11 1.52
C ALA A 63 10.98 6.52 0.91
N GLN A 64 9.96 6.86 0.13
CA GLN A 64 9.80 8.19 -0.46
C GLN A 64 9.61 9.27 0.61
N ILE A 65 8.75 9.04 1.61
CA ILE A 65 8.56 9.97 2.73
C ILE A 65 9.87 10.11 3.52
N GLY A 66 10.57 9.01 3.75
CA GLY A 66 11.87 9.02 4.43
C GLY A 66 12.91 9.85 3.69
N SER A 67 12.98 9.76 2.37
CA SER A 67 13.89 10.61 1.57
C SER A 67 13.50 12.09 1.59
N THR A 68 12.21 12.38 1.46
CA THR A 68 11.67 13.74 1.58
C THR A 68 11.94 14.34 2.96
N LEU A 69 11.75 13.55 4.02
CA LEU A 69 12.04 14.01 5.38
C LEU A 69 13.52 14.28 5.59
N LYS A 70 14.41 13.41 5.09
CA LYS A 70 15.86 13.63 5.16
C LYS A 70 16.27 14.93 4.46
N GLU A 71 15.71 15.18 3.29
CA GLU A 71 15.97 16.39 2.53
C GLU A 71 15.42 17.64 3.24
N THR A 72 14.18 17.58 3.73
CA THR A 72 13.55 18.67 4.48
C THR A 72 14.32 18.98 5.76
N ALA A 73 14.70 17.95 6.52
CA ALA A 73 15.49 18.11 7.74
C ALA A 73 16.88 18.71 7.45
N ASN A 74 17.54 18.29 6.37
CA ASN A 74 18.82 18.84 5.97
C ASN A 74 18.71 20.32 5.55
N ARG A 75 17.66 20.70 4.84
CA ARG A 75 17.40 22.11 4.51
C ARG A 75 17.09 22.93 5.77
N ALA A 76 16.29 22.39 6.69
CA ALA A 76 15.97 23.06 7.94
C ALA A 76 17.19 23.23 8.85
N ALA A 77 18.11 22.26 8.86
CA ALA A 77 19.36 22.33 9.61
C ALA A 77 20.42 23.24 8.96
N ASN A 78 20.35 23.47 7.63
CA ASN A 78 21.32 24.27 6.87
C ASN A 78 20.62 25.31 5.98
N PRO A 79 19.97 26.34 6.54
CA PRO A 79 19.20 27.31 5.77
C PRO A 79 20.03 28.15 4.80
N ASN A 80 21.35 28.20 4.95
CA ASN A 80 22.26 29.02 4.15
C ASN A 80 23.18 28.23 3.21
N ASN A 81 23.00 26.90 3.09
CA ASN A 81 23.94 26.07 2.28
C ASN A 81 25.43 26.32 2.62
N SER A 82 25.72 26.75 3.86
CA SER A 82 27.05 27.16 4.27
C SER A 82 27.90 25.93 4.60
N PRO A 83 28.98 25.65 3.91
CA PRO A 83 29.87 24.52 4.20
C PRO A 83 30.70 24.73 5.47
N SER A 84 30.55 25.86 6.13
CA SER A 84 31.23 26.14 7.40
C SER A 84 30.53 25.35 8.51
N GLY A 85 31.20 24.35 9.05
CA GLY A 85 30.77 23.41 10.08
C GLY A 85 30.39 24.01 11.45
N HIS A 86 29.68 25.12 11.44
CA HIS A 86 29.05 25.69 12.61
C HIS A 86 27.74 24.90 12.81
N GLY A 87 27.66 24.25 13.94
CA GLY A 87 26.50 23.43 14.34
C GLY A 87 25.20 24.24 14.22
N PHE A 88 24.12 23.53 13.96
CA PHE A 88 22.78 24.08 13.95
C PHE A 88 22.53 24.83 15.28
N GLU A 89 22.06 26.06 15.19
CA GLU A 89 21.68 26.90 16.33
C GLU A 89 20.18 27.16 16.27
N CYS A 90 19.49 26.97 17.40
CA CYS A 90 18.08 27.29 17.55
C CYS A 90 17.86 28.80 17.51
N LEU A 91 17.35 29.28 16.40
CA LEU A 91 16.97 30.70 16.23
C LEU A 91 15.56 30.94 16.74
N ASP A 92 15.34 32.10 17.34
CA ASP A 92 14.03 32.50 17.82
C ASP A 92 12.96 32.56 16.72
N LYS A 93 11.70 32.39 17.11
CA LYS A 93 10.54 32.40 16.21
C LYS A 93 10.46 33.66 15.32
N SER A 94 10.94 34.80 15.80
CA SER A 94 10.96 36.07 15.06
C SER A 94 12.07 36.15 14.00
N ASN A 95 13.03 35.21 14.00
CA ASN A 95 14.14 35.25 13.07
C ASN A 95 13.69 34.73 11.68
N PRO A 96 13.89 35.50 10.58
CA PRO A 96 13.53 35.07 9.23
C PRO A 96 14.28 33.83 8.73
N LYS A 97 15.37 33.45 9.39
CA LYS A 97 16.13 32.22 9.11
C LYS A 97 15.61 31.00 9.89
N ASN A 98 14.54 31.17 10.65
CA ASN A 98 13.91 30.05 11.35
C ASN A 98 13.48 28.98 10.33
N PRO A 99 13.71 27.69 10.59
CA PRO A 99 13.34 26.59 9.72
C PRO A 99 11.89 26.59 9.27
N LEU A 100 10.97 27.12 10.07
CA LEU A 100 9.55 27.23 9.72
C LEU A 100 9.29 28.12 8.50
N TYR A 101 10.18 29.08 8.21
CA TYR A 101 10.09 29.99 7.06
C TYR A 101 10.90 29.53 5.85
N THR A 102 11.55 28.36 5.95
CA THR A 102 12.39 27.86 4.84
C THR A 102 11.53 27.51 3.63
N PRO A 103 11.81 28.08 2.44
CA PRO A 103 11.05 27.79 1.23
C PRO A 103 11.10 26.33 0.85
N GLY A 104 10.01 25.80 0.29
CA GLY A 104 9.90 24.43 -0.20
C GLY A 104 9.54 23.39 0.87
N GLN A 105 9.11 23.80 2.05
CA GLN A 105 8.48 22.90 3.01
C GLN A 105 7.04 22.58 2.56
N GLY A 106 6.68 21.32 2.62
CA GLY A 106 5.31 20.88 2.35
C GLY A 106 4.35 21.27 3.48
N ALA A 107 3.07 21.47 3.15
CA ALA A 107 2.03 21.65 4.15
C ALA A 107 2.03 20.50 5.16
N GLY A 108 1.83 20.81 6.42
CA GLY A 108 1.89 19.87 7.53
C GLY A 108 3.29 19.62 8.09
N THR A 109 4.38 20.13 7.47
CA THR A 109 5.72 19.96 8.03
C THR A 109 5.82 20.56 9.43
N ILE A 110 6.31 19.77 10.38
CA ILE A 110 6.59 20.17 11.77
C ILE A 110 8.06 20.51 11.90
N ASN A 111 8.35 21.57 12.63
CA ASN A 111 9.69 21.88 13.12
C ASN A 111 9.59 22.28 14.61
N LEU A 112 10.38 21.59 15.42
CA LEU A 112 10.57 21.87 16.84
C LEU A 112 12.06 22.01 17.12
N CYS A 113 12.45 23.13 17.70
CA CYS A 113 13.81 23.34 18.15
C CYS A 113 13.88 23.44 19.66
N VAL A 114 14.79 22.64 20.23
CA VAL A 114 15.05 22.58 21.66
C VAL A 114 16.51 22.91 21.86
N ASP A 115 16.81 23.91 22.69
CA ASP A 115 18.19 24.30 23.03
C ASP A 115 18.88 23.29 23.97
N ARG A 116 20.13 23.58 24.28
CA ARG A 116 20.96 22.75 25.20
C ARG A 116 20.35 22.61 26.59
N GLN A 117 19.63 23.62 27.03
CA GLN A 117 18.98 23.70 28.34
C GLN A 117 17.65 22.95 28.38
N GLY A 118 17.14 22.52 27.21
CA GLY A 118 15.85 21.85 27.10
C GLY A 118 14.69 22.84 26.90
N GLU A 119 14.99 24.11 26.63
CA GLU A 119 13.99 25.13 26.37
C GLU A 119 13.55 25.13 24.90
N TYR A 120 12.25 25.30 24.67
CA TYR A 120 11.68 25.40 23.32
C TYR A 120 11.89 26.78 22.72
N LYS A 121 12.79 26.92 21.75
CA LYS A 121 13.03 28.18 21.04
C LYS A 121 11.96 28.46 20.01
N PHE A 122 11.51 27.42 19.32
CA PHE A 122 10.30 27.47 18.48
C PHE A 122 9.67 26.08 18.38
N SER A 123 8.36 26.07 18.14
CA SER A 123 7.61 24.88 17.84
C SER A 123 6.43 25.23 16.95
N GLY A 124 6.23 24.52 15.86
CA GLY A 124 5.10 24.80 14.98
C GLY A 124 5.04 23.87 13.78
N TYR A 125 3.95 23.95 13.07
CA TYR A 125 3.74 23.27 11.81
C TYR A 125 3.17 24.20 10.77
N LEU A 126 3.50 23.94 9.51
CA LEU A 126 2.99 24.69 8.36
C LEU A 126 1.58 24.17 8.02
N SER A 127 0.57 25.00 8.23
CA SER A 127 -0.81 24.65 7.87
C SER A 127 -1.00 24.66 6.34
N ALA A 128 -2.08 24.05 5.85
CA ALA A 128 -2.39 23.98 4.41
C ALA A 128 -2.63 25.37 3.77
N ASP A 129 -3.01 26.36 4.56
CA ASP A 129 -3.20 27.75 4.15
C ASP A 129 -1.89 28.57 4.13
N GLY A 130 -0.75 27.93 4.44
CA GLY A 130 0.56 28.58 4.53
C GLY A 130 0.82 29.28 5.86
N SER A 131 -0.12 29.29 6.82
CA SER A 131 0.08 29.85 8.14
C SER A 131 0.88 28.89 9.03
N ILE A 132 1.66 29.44 9.96
CA ILE A 132 2.36 28.66 10.97
C ILE A 132 1.49 28.58 12.22
N LYS A 133 1.16 27.36 12.63
CA LYS A 133 0.42 27.07 13.87
C LYS A 133 1.34 26.45 14.89
N GLU A 134 1.12 26.76 16.16
CA GLU A 134 1.87 26.20 17.27
C GLU A 134 1.45 24.75 17.55
N LEU A 135 2.40 23.94 18.01
CA LEU A 135 2.15 22.59 18.50
C LEU A 135 1.57 22.64 19.90
N SER A 136 0.72 21.67 20.24
CA SER A 136 0.21 21.50 21.61
C SER A 136 1.37 21.16 22.59
N ASP A 137 1.18 21.43 23.87
CA ASP A 137 2.16 21.08 24.90
C ASP A 137 2.43 19.59 24.94
N LYS A 138 1.42 18.78 24.70
CA LYS A 138 1.52 17.34 24.63
C LYS A 138 2.40 16.88 23.45
N ASP A 139 2.18 17.48 22.27
CA ASP A 139 2.97 17.17 21.07
C ASP A 139 4.43 17.60 21.26
N ARG A 140 4.68 18.76 21.85
CA ARG A 140 6.02 19.23 22.20
C ARG A 140 6.74 18.26 23.13
N ALA A 141 6.06 17.80 24.19
CA ALA A 141 6.62 16.83 25.12
C ALA A 141 6.93 15.50 24.47
N THR A 142 6.03 14.99 23.62
CA THR A 142 6.20 13.75 22.86
C THR A 142 7.42 13.83 21.93
N LEU A 143 7.55 14.93 21.20
CA LEU A 143 8.69 15.14 20.29
C LEU A 143 10.01 15.32 21.07
N ASN A 144 9.99 16.05 22.18
CA ASN A 144 11.19 16.25 23.01
C ASN A 144 11.72 14.95 23.61
N ALA A 145 10.84 14.00 23.93
CA ALA A 145 11.25 12.68 24.42
C ALA A 145 12.12 11.92 23.39
N LEU A 146 12.00 12.23 22.10
CA LEU A 146 12.83 11.64 21.04
C LEU A 146 14.23 12.23 20.96
N ARG A 147 14.52 13.32 21.67
CA ARG A 147 15.84 13.95 21.66
C ARG A 147 16.97 12.98 22.04
N GLY A 148 16.70 12.06 22.96
CA GLY A 148 17.66 11.03 23.38
C GLY A 148 18.03 10.02 22.27
N THR A 149 17.25 9.94 21.19
CA THR A 149 17.50 9.04 20.06
C THR A 149 18.38 9.66 18.98
N ALA A 150 18.76 10.93 19.10
CA ALA A 150 19.56 11.69 18.13
C ALA A 150 20.93 11.06 17.82
N ASN A 151 21.46 10.23 18.71
CA ASN A 151 22.78 9.60 18.56
C ASN A 151 22.75 8.32 17.69
N GLN A 152 21.59 7.85 17.29
CA GLN A 152 21.44 6.72 16.36
C GLN A 152 21.24 7.27 14.96
N ASP A 153 22.30 7.22 14.18
CA ASP A 153 22.45 7.66 12.80
C ASP A 153 21.14 7.63 11.99
N SER A 154 20.53 8.82 11.83
CA SER A 154 19.40 9.05 10.91
C SER A 154 18.11 8.21 11.15
N GLN A 155 17.85 7.72 12.36
CA GLN A 155 16.65 6.93 12.60
C GLN A 155 15.39 7.77 12.41
N LEU A 156 14.56 7.33 11.44
CA LEU A 156 13.24 7.89 11.21
C LEU A 156 12.26 7.21 12.17
N THR A 157 11.54 7.99 12.96
CA THR A 157 10.60 7.48 13.96
C THR A 157 9.19 7.92 13.61
N GLU A 158 8.24 6.99 13.66
CA GLU A 158 6.82 7.29 13.49
C GLU A 158 6.25 7.67 14.87
N VAL A 159 5.54 8.80 14.93
CA VAL A 159 4.90 9.31 16.14
C VAL A 159 3.45 9.67 15.88
N ASP A 160 2.61 9.50 16.89
CA ASP A 160 1.20 9.89 16.88
C ASP A 160 1.04 11.16 17.72
N LEU A 161 0.68 12.25 17.05
CA LEU A 161 0.52 13.58 17.62
C LEU A 161 -0.97 13.98 17.55
N ASP A 162 -1.36 15.01 18.29
CA ASP A 162 -2.72 15.54 18.23
C ASP A 162 -3.06 16.08 16.82
N VAL A 163 -2.06 16.54 16.08
CA VAL A 163 -2.18 16.96 14.67
C VAL A 163 -2.13 15.81 13.67
N GLY A 164 -2.00 14.55 14.13
CA GLY A 164 -2.00 13.34 13.29
C GLY A 164 -0.74 12.51 13.38
N LYS A 165 -0.61 11.53 12.47
CA LYS A 165 0.57 10.66 12.40
C LYS A 165 1.68 11.29 11.59
N TYR A 166 2.88 11.27 12.15
CA TYR A 166 4.06 11.88 11.58
C TYR A 166 5.24 10.94 11.53
N MET A 167 6.05 11.08 10.50
CA MET A 167 7.41 10.55 10.48
C MET A 167 8.36 11.69 10.84
N VAL A 168 9.18 11.49 11.87
CA VAL A 168 10.06 12.51 12.40
C VAL A 168 11.52 12.09 12.34
N LYS A 169 12.39 13.08 12.17
CA LYS A 169 13.84 12.96 12.24
C LYS A 169 14.38 13.96 13.24
N VAL A 170 15.22 13.50 14.14
CA VAL A 170 15.98 14.36 15.05
C VAL A 170 17.33 14.66 14.41
N SER A 171 17.64 15.94 14.24
CA SER A 171 18.93 16.44 13.77
C SER A 171 19.62 17.16 14.91
N SER A 172 20.74 16.62 15.37
CA SER A 172 21.55 17.24 16.43
C SER A 172 23.01 16.95 16.12
N PRO A 173 23.89 17.95 16.18
CA PRO A 173 25.32 17.75 15.97
C PRO A 173 26.01 17.04 17.14
N GLY A 174 25.32 16.80 18.25
CA GLY A 174 25.86 16.09 19.42
C GLY A 174 24.92 16.15 20.63
N PRO A 175 25.20 15.36 21.66
CA PRO A 175 24.34 15.25 22.86
C PRO A 175 24.22 16.55 23.66
N SER A 176 25.19 17.47 23.54
CA SER A 176 25.22 18.75 24.24
C SER A 176 24.92 19.93 23.32
N SER A 177 24.30 19.71 22.17
CA SER A 177 23.94 20.74 21.20
C SER A 177 22.45 20.92 21.10
N ASP A 178 22.05 21.98 20.44
CA ASP A 178 20.66 22.23 20.09
C ASP A 178 20.13 21.07 19.23
N ALA A 179 18.86 20.73 19.40
CA ALA A 179 18.21 19.65 18.63
C ALA A 179 17.08 20.23 17.77
N LEU A 180 17.13 19.96 16.47
CA LEU A 180 16.04 20.21 15.57
C LEU A 180 15.28 18.92 15.28
N ILE A 181 14.00 18.92 15.55
CA ILE A 181 13.09 17.81 15.24
C ILE A 181 12.20 18.25 14.09
N THR A 182 12.37 17.59 12.95
CA THR A 182 11.60 17.86 11.75
C THR A 182 10.67 16.68 11.49
N GLY A 183 9.39 16.94 11.19
CA GLY A 183 8.40 15.93 10.92
C GLY A 183 7.61 16.19 9.64
N VAL A 184 7.25 15.10 8.95
CA VAL A 184 6.41 15.13 7.74
C VAL A 184 5.14 14.31 8.02
N PRO A 185 3.94 14.81 7.64
CA PRO A 185 2.69 14.13 7.91
C PRO A 185 2.55 12.84 7.09
N LEU A 186 2.09 11.77 7.72
CA LEU A 186 1.79 10.48 7.07
C LEU A 186 0.32 10.38 6.61
N GLY A 187 -0.50 11.37 6.93
CA GLY A 187 -1.96 11.35 6.67
C GLY A 187 -2.31 11.08 5.20
N ALA A 188 -1.65 11.78 4.27
CA ALA A 188 -1.87 11.60 2.83
C ALA A 188 -1.48 10.18 2.37
N MET A 189 -0.41 9.60 2.93
CA MET A 189 0.00 8.22 2.65
C MET A 189 -1.07 7.23 3.09
N TYR A 190 -1.54 7.34 4.34
CA TYR A 190 -2.57 6.45 4.87
C TYR A 190 -3.89 6.57 4.11
N GLN A 191 -4.29 7.79 3.73
CA GLN A 191 -5.47 8.02 2.92
C GLN A 191 -5.36 7.32 1.56
N THR A 192 -4.23 7.46 0.88
CA THR A 192 -3.98 6.79 -0.41
C THR A 192 -4.02 5.27 -0.28
N LEU A 193 -3.37 4.71 0.75
CA LEU A 193 -3.36 3.27 1.00
C LEU A 193 -4.76 2.74 1.30
N THR A 194 -5.56 3.47 2.08
CA THR A 194 -6.94 3.10 2.42
C THR A 194 -7.81 3.11 1.17
N MET A 195 -7.74 4.16 0.36
CA MET A 195 -8.51 4.27 -0.89
C MET A 195 -8.16 3.14 -1.86
N LEU A 196 -6.87 2.83 -1.99
CA LEU A 196 -6.40 1.73 -2.82
C LEU A 196 -6.91 0.37 -2.32
N SER A 197 -6.86 0.13 -1.00
CA SER A 197 -7.35 -1.11 -0.39
C SER A 197 -8.83 -1.33 -0.63
N ILE A 198 -9.64 -0.28 -0.50
CA ILE A 198 -11.08 -0.33 -0.77
C ILE A 198 -11.33 -0.64 -2.26
N THR A 199 -10.65 0.06 -3.16
CA THR A 199 -10.81 -0.13 -4.61
C THR A 199 -10.41 -1.54 -5.03
N MET A 200 -9.28 -2.06 -4.54
CA MET A 200 -8.85 -3.44 -4.80
C MET A 200 -9.83 -4.48 -4.23
N GLY A 201 -10.37 -4.23 -3.03
CA GLY A 201 -11.36 -5.10 -2.40
C GLY A 201 -12.64 -5.21 -3.24
N ILE A 202 -13.20 -4.07 -3.65
CA ILE A 202 -14.40 -4.02 -4.50
C ILE A 202 -14.12 -4.70 -5.85
N GLY A 203 -12.99 -4.41 -6.48
CA GLY A 203 -12.59 -5.02 -7.75
C GLY A 203 -12.49 -6.54 -7.67
N SER A 204 -11.88 -7.07 -6.62
CA SER A 204 -11.76 -8.52 -6.39
C SER A 204 -13.11 -9.20 -6.25
N VAL A 205 -14.02 -8.61 -5.49
CA VAL A 205 -15.38 -9.14 -5.31
C VAL A 205 -16.15 -9.13 -6.63
N ALA A 206 -16.07 -8.05 -7.40
CA ALA A 206 -16.71 -7.94 -8.71
C ALA A 206 -16.21 -9.00 -9.69
N VAL A 207 -14.90 -9.28 -9.75
CA VAL A 207 -14.32 -10.33 -10.58
C VAL A 207 -14.81 -11.72 -10.15
N MET A 208 -14.87 -12.01 -8.85
CA MET A 208 -15.36 -13.29 -8.34
C MET A 208 -16.84 -13.52 -8.73
N ILE A 209 -17.68 -12.51 -8.55
CA ILE A 209 -19.10 -12.57 -8.92
C ILE A 209 -19.24 -12.75 -10.44
N GLY A 210 -18.54 -11.94 -11.24
CA GLY A 210 -18.55 -12.02 -12.70
C GLY A 210 -18.13 -13.39 -13.23
N THR A 211 -17.05 -13.96 -12.68
CA THR A 211 -16.57 -15.30 -13.06
C THR A 211 -17.57 -16.38 -12.68
N GLY A 212 -18.21 -16.28 -11.51
CA GLY A 212 -19.27 -17.21 -11.07
C GLY A 212 -20.49 -17.17 -12.00
N PHE A 213 -20.93 -15.97 -12.40
CA PHE A 213 -22.04 -15.79 -13.33
C PHE A 213 -21.71 -16.31 -14.72
N LEU A 214 -20.56 -15.96 -15.29
CA LEU A 214 -20.11 -16.43 -16.60
C LEU A 214 -19.98 -17.96 -16.63
N GLY A 215 -19.37 -18.54 -15.62
CA GLY A 215 -19.28 -20.00 -15.49
C GLY A 215 -20.64 -20.69 -15.45
N SER A 216 -21.59 -20.14 -14.69
CA SER A 216 -22.97 -20.65 -14.64
C SER A 216 -23.72 -20.49 -15.96
N PHE A 217 -23.54 -19.34 -16.63
CA PHE A 217 -24.20 -19.05 -17.92
C PHE A 217 -23.70 -19.95 -19.06
N VAL A 218 -22.38 -20.12 -19.18
CA VAL A 218 -21.77 -21.01 -20.18
C VAL A 218 -22.27 -22.44 -20.02
N ILE A 219 -22.35 -22.93 -18.77
CA ILE A 219 -22.82 -24.26 -18.48
C ILE A 219 -24.30 -24.44 -18.87
N ARG A 220 -25.15 -23.44 -18.60
CA ARG A 220 -26.57 -23.48 -19.00
C ARG A 220 -26.77 -23.46 -20.51
N ARG A 221 -25.91 -22.70 -21.25
CA ARG A 221 -26.02 -22.59 -22.71
C ARG A 221 -25.52 -23.82 -23.45
N THR A 222 -24.45 -24.46 -22.93
CA THR A 222 -23.86 -25.66 -23.58
C THR A 222 -24.71 -26.92 -23.37
N MET A 223 -25.69 -26.89 -22.47
CA MET A 223 -26.55 -28.02 -22.12
C MET A 223 -28.01 -27.87 -22.56
N LYS A 224 -28.31 -26.99 -23.54
CA LYS A 224 -29.60 -27.14 -24.26
C LYS A 224 -29.45 -28.26 -25.28
N PRO A 225 -30.30 -29.30 -25.19
CA PRO A 225 -30.31 -30.43 -26.14
C PRO A 225 -30.71 -29.94 -27.53
#